data_00fe7981ab8499179d584d43e21aefe3
#
_entry.id   00fe7981ab8499179d584d43e21aefe3
#
_cell.length_a   1.000
_cell.length_b   1.000
_cell.length_c   1.000
_cell.angle_alpha   90.00
_cell.angle_beta   90.00
_cell.angle_gamma   90.00
#
_symmetry.space_group_name_H-M   'P 1'
#
loop_
_entity.id
_entity.type
_entity.pdbx_description
1 polymer ?
#
loop_
_entity_poly.entity_id
_entity_poly.type
_entity_poly.pdbx_seq_one_letter_code
_entity_poly.pdbx_strand_id
1 'polypeptide(L)'
;MSSNNKKRVFSGVQPTGSLHLGNYLGAIKNFVNLQNDFDCLYCIVDLHAITVWQNPEDLRANILDVASAYLACGIDPRKSTIFVQSSVPYHAELSWIFNCISRVGWLNRMTQFKEKAGKNKEKVSSGLYTYPNLMAADILLYLADLVPVGDDQKQHLELTRDIAQKFNNDYSEFGGKDFFPIPEPLILKESSRVMSLRDGTKKMSKSETSSMTRIEPVSYTHLTLPTKA
;
A
#
# COMPACT_ATOMS: atom_id res chain seq x y z
N MET A 1 -20.07 -24.73 15.80
CA MET A 1 -19.88 -23.92 14.58
C MET A 1 -18.39 -23.72 14.43
N SER A 2 -17.76 -24.37 13.49
CA SER A 2 -16.33 -24.21 13.19
C SER A 2 -16.15 -22.79 12.64
N SER A 3 -15.60 -21.88 13.43
CA SER A 3 -15.13 -20.60 12.91
C SER A 3 -13.98 -20.91 11.97
N ASN A 4 -14.28 -20.86 10.69
CA ASN A 4 -13.28 -20.94 9.63
C ASN A 4 -12.44 -19.66 9.76
N ASN A 5 -11.41 -19.69 10.62
CA ASN A 5 -10.59 -18.52 10.95
C ASN A 5 -9.65 -18.29 9.78
N LYS A 6 -10.17 -17.61 8.73
CA LYS A 6 -9.36 -17.24 7.58
C LYS A 6 -8.22 -16.34 8.05
N LYS A 7 -7.01 -16.57 7.54
CA LYS A 7 -5.89 -15.66 7.76
C LYS A 7 -6.25 -14.26 7.23
N ARG A 8 -5.86 -13.25 7.98
CA ARG A 8 -6.10 -11.85 7.63
C ARG A 8 -5.02 -11.31 6.70
N VAL A 9 -5.46 -10.71 5.61
CA VAL A 9 -4.59 -10.05 4.64
C VAL A 9 -4.83 -8.55 4.70
N PHE A 10 -3.78 -7.77 4.87
CA PHE A 10 -3.83 -6.31 4.76
C PHE A 10 -3.07 -5.84 3.51
N SER A 11 -3.67 -4.95 2.74
CA SER A 11 -2.99 -4.27 1.64
C SER A 11 -3.49 -2.85 1.47
N GLY A 12 -2.61 -1.96 0.99
CA GLY A 12 -2.92 -0.56 0.80
C GLY A 12 -2.51 -0.05 -0.57
N VAL A 13 -3.29 0.88 -1.12
CA VAL A 13 -2.95 1.62 -2.34
C VAL A 13 -3.02 3.12 -2.07
N GLN A 14 -1.96 3.82 -2.45
CA GLN A 14 -1.92 5.28 -2.34
C GLN A 14 -2.80 5.92 -3.40
N PRO A 15 -3.66 6.88 -3.01
CA PRO A 15 -4.53 7.63 -3.94
C PRO A 15 -3.75 8.78 -4.62
N THR A 16 -2.66 8.44 -5.31
CA THR A 16 -1.81 9.41 -6.02
C THR A 16 -1.94 9.21 -7.52
N GLY A 17 -2.63 10.14 -8.19
CA GLY A 17 -2.90 10.09 -9.63
C GLY A 17 -3.80 8.92 -10.06
N SER A 18 -4.19 8.91 -11.34
CA SER A 18 -5.09 7.90 -11.91
C SER A 18 -4.48 6.50 -11.85
N LEU A 19 -5.33 5.51 -11.56
CA LEU A 19 -4.94 4.11 -11.68
C LEU A 19 -4.69 3.76 -13.15
N HIS A 20 -3.71 2.92 -13.41
CA HIS A 20 -3.41 2.44 -14.75
C HIS A 20 -3.36 0.90 -14.80
N LEU A 21 -3.32 0.34 -15.99
CA LEU A 21 -3.31 -1.11 -16.23
C LEU A 21 -2.23 -1.83 -15.39
N GLY A 22 -1.08 -1.20 -15.18
CA GLY A 22 -0.03 -1.76 -14.32
C GLY A 22 -0.45 -1.90 -12.86
N ASN A 23 -1.27 -0.98 -12.32
CA ASN A 23 -1.83 -1.11 -10.97
C ASN A 23 -2.87 -2.22 -10.91
N TYR A 24 -3.72 -2.32 -11.94
CA TYR A 24 -4.70 -3.40 -12.03
C TYR A 24 -4.04 -4.77 -12.05
N LEU A 25 -3.13 -5.00 -12.99
CA LEU A 25 -2.46 -6.31 -13.14
C LEU A 25 -1.48 -6.60 -12.00
N GLY A 26 -0.83 -5.56 -11.45
CA GLY A 26 0.18 -5.69 -10.39
C GLY A 26 -0.41 -5.93 -9.00
N ALA A 27 -1.59 -5.37 -8.73
CA ALA A 27 -2.17 -5.42 -7.39
C ALA A 27 -3.65 -5.84 -7.40
N ILE A 28 -4.54 -5.07 -8.05
CA ILE A 28 -5.99 -5.20 -7.87
C ILE A 28 -6.51 -6.57 -8.31
N LYS A 29 -6.03 -7.10 -9.44
CA LYS A 29 -6.38 -8.45 -9.91
C LYS A 29 -6.07 -9.53 -8.86
N ASN A 30 -4.95 -9.40 -8.17
CA ASN A 30 -4.58 -10.31 -7.10
C ASN A 30 -5.50 -10.15 -5.89
N PHE A 31 -5.89 -8.91 -5.53
CA PHE A 31 -6.83 -8.65 -4.44
C PHE A 31 -8.18 -9.31 -4.68
N VAL A 32 -8.69 -9.23 -5.93
CA VAL A 32 -9.93 -9.92 -6.32
C VAL A 32 -9.84 -11.42 -6.11
N ASN A 33 -8.70 -12.03 -6.38
CA ASN A 33 -8.52 -13.47 -6.16
C ASN A 33 -8.44 -13.83 -4.68
N LEU A 34 -7.73 -13.02 -3.87
CA LEU A 34 -7.50 -13.28 -2.45
C LEU A 34 -8.79 -13.25 -1.62
N GLN A 35 -9.77 -12.43 -1.97
CA GLN A 35 -11.00 -12.25 -1.19
C GLN A 35 -11.83 -13.53 -1.00
N ASN A 36 -11.59 -14.59 -1.78
CA ASN A 36 -12.32 -15.85 -1.63
C ASN A 36 -11.72 -16.73 -0.52
N ASP A 37 -10.41 -16.64 -0.31
CA ASP A 37 -9.64 -17.52 0.56
C ASP A 37 -9.26 -16.89 1.89
N PHE A 38 -9.20 -15.54 1.96
CA PHE A 38 -8.70 -14.76 3.09
C PHE A 38 -9.73 -13.77 3.62
N ASP A 39 -9.51 -13.29 4.86
CA ASP A 39 -10.16 -12.10 5.44
C ASP A 39 -9.36 -10.87 4.98
N CYS A 40 -9.85 -10.18 3.93
CA CYS A 40 -9.09 -9.13 3.25
C CYS A 40 -9.52 -7.72 3.68
N LEU A 41 -8.52 -6.91 4.05
CA LEU A 41 -8.65 -5.48 4.32
C LEU A 41 -7.87 -4.70 3.27
N TYR A 42 -8.57 -3.89 2.48
CA TYR A 42 -8.01 -3.05 1.43
C TYR A 42 -8.14 -1.58 1.81
N CYS A 43 -7.02 -0.99 2.17
CA CYS A 43 -6.94 0.38 2.67
C CYS A 43 -6.55 1.34 1.55
N ILE A 44 -7.24 2.47 1.45
CA ILE A 44 -6.83 3.61 0.63
C ILE A 44 -5.97 4.49 1.53
N VAL A 45 -4.64 4.44 1.33
CA VAL A 45 -3.67 4.99 2.28
C VAL A 45 -3.34 6.46 1.97
N ASP A 46 -4.28 7.33 2.28
CA ASP A 46 -4.22 8.77 2.05
C ASP A 46 -3.22 9.48 2.99
N LEU A 47 -3.00 8.99 4.20
CA LEU A 47 -1.96 9.53 5.10
C LEU A 47 -0.55 9.26 4.55
N HIS A 48 -0.33 8.17 3.82
CA HIS A 48 0.92 7.96 3.10
C HIS A 48 1.07 8.92 1.91
N ALA A 49 -0.02 9.26 1.24
CA ALA A 49 0.03 10.18 0.11
C ALA A 49 0.51 11.57 0.52
N ILE A 50 0.09 12.08 1.68
CA ILE A 50 0.47 13.41 2.18
C ILE A 50 1.91 13.52 2.70
N THR A 51 2.68 12.43 2.72
CA THR A 51 4.13 12.50 2.99
C THR A 51 4.88 13.34 1.94
N VAL A 52 4.28 13.49 0.77
CA VAL A 52 4.64 14.44 -0.28
C VAL A 52 3.43 15.35 -0.49
N TRP A 53 3.68 16.64 -0.74
CA TRP A 53 2.60 17.61 -0.92
C TRP A 53 1.57 17.14 -1.96
N GLN A 54 0.29 17.21 -1.61
CA GLN A 54 -0.86 16.90 -2.44
C GLN A 54 -1.81 18.09 -2.47
N ASN A 55 -2.40 18.38 -3.64
CA ASN A 55 -3.56 19.26 -3.69
C ASN A 55 -4.75 18.57 -2.98
N PRO A 56 -5.42 19.23 -2.01
CA PRO A 56 -6.49 18.58 -1.23
C PRO A 56 -7.70 18.16 -2.06
N GLU A 57 -8.04 18.91 -3.12
CA GLU A 57 -9.17 18.58 -4.01
C GLU A 57 -8.84 17.37 -4.87
N ASP A 58 -7.64 17.34 -5.44
CA ASP A 58 -7.15 16.21 -6.23
C ASP A 58 -7.03 14.95 -5.35
N LEU A 59 -6.52 15.07 -4.12
CA LEU A 59 -6.42 13.94 -3.19
C LEU A 59 -7.80 13.35 -2.88
N ARG A 60 -8.79 14.20 -2.64
CA ARG A 60 -10.18 13.77 -2.40
C ARG A 60 -10.77 13.05 -3.60
N ALA A 61 -10.58 13.58 -4.81
CA ALA A 61 -11.02 12.96 -6.04
C ALA A 61 -10.33 11.60 -6.26
N ASN A 62 -9.01 11.53 -6.07
CA ASN A 62 -8.23 10.31 -6.23
C ASN A 62 -8.63 9.20 -5.23
N ILE A 63 -9.04 9.55 -3.99
CA ILE A 63 -9.57 8.57 -3.02
C ILE A 63 -10.83 7.91 -3.57
N LEU A 64 -11.76 8.70 -4.12
CA LEU A 64 -13.00 8.19 -4.72
C LEU A 64 -12.72 7.34 -5.97
N ASP A 65 -11.76 7.76 -6.79
CA ASP A 65 -11.36 7.02 -7.99
C ASP A 65 -10.77 5.65 -7.63
N VAL A 66 -9.93 5.57 -6.59
CA VAL A 66 -9.38 4.29 -6.13
C VAL A 66 -10.48 3.38 -5.58
N ALA A 67 -11.40 3.92 -4.77
CA ALA A 67 -12.53 3.15 -4.25
C ALA A 67 -13.43 2.61 -5.37
N SER A 68 -13.76 3.47 -6.34
CA SER A 68 -14.57 3.11 -7.51
C SER A 68 -13.89 2.04 -8.35
N ALA A 69 -12.58 2.16 -8.57
CA ALA A 69 -11.80 1.18 -9.33
C ALA A 69 -11.74 -0.18 -8.61
N TYR A 70 -11.63 -0.22 -7.29
CA TYR A 70 -11.68 -1.46 -6.52
C TYR A 70 -12.98 -2.21 -6.77
N LEU A 71 -14.12 -1.51 -6.68
CA LEU A 71 -15.44 -2.09 -6.90
C LEU A 71 -15.63 -2.52 -8.37
N ALA A 72 -15.25 -1.66 -9.32
CA ALA A 72 -15.36 -1.94 -10.75
C ALA A 72 -14.50 -3.13 -11.20
N CYS A 73 -13.35 -3.33 -10.55
CA CYS A 73 -12.47 -4.46 -10.83
C CYS A 73 -12.89 -5.78 -10.18
N GLY A 74 -13.94 -5.77 -9.32
CA GLY A 74 -14.55 -6.98 -8.77
C GLY A 74 -14.18 -7.27 -7.30
N ILE A 75 -13.66 -6.30 -6.55
CA ILE A 75 -13.60 -6.44 -5.08
C ILE A 75 -15.03 -6.32 -4.55
N ASP A 76 -15.51 -7.38 -3.91
CA ASP A 76 -16.86 -7.47 -3.35
C ASP A 76 -16.85 -6.95 -1.89
N PRO A 77 -17.53 -5.82 -1.58
CA PRO A 77 -17.57 -5.26 -0.23
C PRO A 77 -18.30 -6.13 0.80
N ARG A 78 -18.98 -7.19 0.35
CA ARG A 78 -19.56 -8.20 1.26
C ARG A 78 -18.56 -9.26 1.69
N LYS A 79 -17.41 -9.37 0.98
CA LYS A 79 -16.34 -10.34 1.24
C LYS A 79 -15.11 -9.70 1.83
N SER A 80 -14.85 -8.44 1.49
CA SER A 80 -13.64 -7.69 1.86
C SER A 80 -14.01 -6.33 2.43
N THR A 81 -13.23 -5.84 3.37
CA THR A 81 -13.37 -4.49 3.89
C THR A 81 -12.57 -3.52 3.03
N ILE A 82 -13.23 -2.46 2.52
CA ILE A 82 -12.58 -1.34 1.82
C ILE A 82 -12.79 -0.10 2.69
N PHE A 83 -11.72 0.64 2.97
CA PHE A 83 -11.80 1.84 3.80
C PHE A 83 -10.68 2.83 3.49
N VAL A 84 -10.87 4.08 3.93
CA VAL A 84 -9.88 5.15 3.82
C VAL A 84 -9.10 5.22 5.14
N GLN A 85 -7.79 5.25 5.06
CA GLN A 85 -6.88 5.22 6.22
C GLN A 85 -7.19 6.33 7.24
N SER A 86 -7.36 7.56 6.78
CA SER A 86 -7.65 8.72 7.66
C SER A 86 -9.01 8.64 8.36
N SER A 87 -9.93 7.77 7.90
CA SER A 87 -11.20 7.55 8.57
C SER A 87 -11.06 6.74 9.87
N VAL A 88 -9.88 6.15 10.12
CA VAL A 88 -9.55 5.40 11.33
C VAL A 88 -8.39 6.08 12.05
N PRO A 89 -8.63 6.92 13.06
CA PRO A 89 -7.58 7.71 13.73
C PRO A 89 -6.46 6.86 14.34
N TYR A 90 -6.75 5.64 14.71
CA TYR A 90 -5.80 4.73 15.36
C TYR A 90 -4.58 4.37 14.51
N HIS A 91 -4.62 4.54 13.19
CA HIS A 91 -3.43 4.42 12.34
C HIS A 91 -2.34 5.44 12.76
N ALA A 92 -2.74 6.70 12.91
CA ALA A 92 -1.82 7.76 13.32
C ALA A 92 -1.39 7.61 14.79
N GLU A 93 -2.31 7.21 15.67
CA GLU A 93 -2.02 7.00 17.09
C GLU A 93 -1.03 5.85 17.28
N LEU A 94 -1.26 4.69 16.67
CA LEU A 94 -0.35 3.56 16.76
C LEU A 94 1.00 3.85 16.08
N SER A 95 0.99 4.61 14.99
CA SER A 95 2.22 5.09 14.34
C SER A 95 3.06 5.94 15.27
N TRP A 96 2.43 6.81 16.08
CA TRP A 96 3.16 7.58 17.10
C TRP A 96 3.81 6.66 18.14
N ILE A 97 3.07 5.66 18.65
CA ILE A 97 3.61 4.68 19.58
C ILE A 97 4.82 3.96 18.97
N PHE A 98 4.71 3.56 17.70
CA PHE A 98 5.82 2.89 16.99
C PHE A 98 7.00 3.82 16.72
N ASN A 99 6.80 5.13 16.56
CA ASN A 99 7.88 6.10 16.52
C ASN A 99 8.68 6.14 17.84
N CYS A 100 8.01 5.86 18.98
CA CYS A 100 8.67 5.79 20.28
C CYS A 100 9.38 4.44 20.54
N ILE A 101 9.01 3.40 19.82
CA ILE A 101 9.57 2.03 19.96
C ILE A 101 10.69 1.76 18.96
N SER A 102 10.50 2.18 17.70
CA SER A 102 11.45 1.92 16.62
C SER A 102 12.76 2.69 16.84
N ARG A 103 13.84 2.11 16.32
CA ARG A 103 15.17 2.73 16.44
C ARG A 103 15.46 3.59 15.21
N VAL A 104 16.04 4.77 15.43
CA VAL A 104 16.49 5.66 14.33
C VAL A 104 17.38 4.93 13.33
N GLY A 105 18.27 4.05 13.82
CA GLY A 105 19.14 3.23 12.96
C GLY A 105 18.37 2.27 12.03
N TRP A 106 17.15 1.86 12.39
CA TRP A 106 16.31 1.04 11.51
C TRP A 106 15.76 1.90 10.36
N LEU A 107 15.24 3.09 10.66
CA LEU A 107 14.74 4.03 9.67
C LEU A 107 15.84 4.51 8.71
N ASN A 108 17.05 4.74 9.22
CA ASN A 108 18.20 5.14 8.41
C ASN A 108 18.60 4.10 7.36
N ARG A 109 18.24 2.83 7.54
CA ARG A 109 18.52 1.76 6.57
C ARG A 109 17.50 1.71 5.43
N MET A 110 16.34 2.37 5.56
CA MET A 110 15.29 2.37 4.54
C MET A 110 15.76 3.01 3.24
N THR A 111 15.77 2.23 2.17
CA THR A 111 16.28 2.66 0.86
C THR A 111 15.37 3.69 0.20
N GLN A 112 14.06 3.53 0.32
CA GLN A 112 13.08 4.42 -0.29
C GLN A 112 13.17 5.87 0.22
N PHE A 113 13.52 6.09 1.50
CA PHE A 113 13.79 7.44 1.99
C PHE A 113 14.98 8.06 1.24
N LYS A 114 16.06 7.29 1.06
CA LYS A 114 17.27 7.76 0.38
C LYS A 114 16.99 8.12 -1.10
N GLU A 115 16.18 7.31 -1.76
CA GLU A 115 15.79 7.51 -3.16
C GLU A 115 14.88 8.73 -3.34
N LYS A 116 13.83 8.86 -2.52
CA LYS A 116 12.84 9.95 -2.61
C LYS A 116 13.39 11.29 -2.10
N ALA A 117 14.23 11.29 -1.08
CA ALA A 117 14.86 12.50 -0.55
C ALA A 117 15.93 13.07 -1.50
N GLY A 118 16.58 12.23 -2.33
CA GLY A 118 17.61 12.65 -3.27
C GLY A 118 18.74 13.44 -2.59
N LYS A 119 19.18 14.53 -3.24
CA LYS A 119 20.26 15.40 -2.72
C LYS A 119 19.77 16.42 -1.69
N ASN A 120 18.46 16.69 -1.60
CA ASN A 120 17.86 17.74 -0.77
C ASN A 120 17.18 17.20 0.49
N LYS A 121 17.86 16.38 1.27
CA LYS A 121 17.31 15.73 2.47
C LYS A 121 16.69 16.70 3.49
N GLU A 122 17.21 17.92 3.58
CA GLU A 122 16.72 18.94 4.51
C GLU A 122 15.36 19.53 4.13
N LYS A 123 14.90 19.35 2.89
CA LYS A 123 13.62 19.88 2.40
C LYS A 123 12.48 18.89 2.38
N VAL A 124 12.74 17.62 2.70
CA VAL A 124 11.69 16.60 2.74
C VAL A 124 10.95 16.62 4.09
N SER A 125 9.69 16.23 4.07
CA SER A 125 8.90 16.15 5.29
C SER A 125 9.42 15.09 6.25
N SER A 126 9.28 15.31 7.56
CA SER A 126 9.56 14.28 8.56
C SER A 126 8.69 13.03 8.36
N GLY A 127 7.47 13.21 7.85
CA GLY A 127 6.59 12.10 7.48
C GLY A 127 7.20 11.16 6.45
N LEU A 128 7.99 11.69 5.48
CA LEU A 128 8.70 10.84 4.53
C LEU A 128 9.82 10.00 5.18
N TYR A 129 10.34 10.41 6.33
CA TYR A 129 11.31 9.64 7.09
C TYR A 129 10.64 8.58 7.97
N THR A 130 9.49 8.90 8.57
CA THR A 130 8.81 8.06 9.55
C THR A 130 7.67 7.21 8.99
N TYR A 131 7.29 7.37 7.71
CA TYR A 131 6.18 6.61 7.12
C TYR A 131 6.33 5.07 7.23
N PRO A 132 7.51 4.46 7.34
CA PRO A 132 7.61 3.02 7.56
C PRO A 132 6.97 2.58 8.90
N ASN A 133 6.98 3.45 9.92
CA ASN A 133 6.28 3.20 11.18
C ASN A 133 4.75 3.32 11.02
N LEU A 134 4.29 4.22 10.16
CA LEU A 134 2.87 4.29 9.79
C LEU A 134 2.43 3.03 9.03
N MET A 135 3.25 2.52 8.12
CA MET A 135 2.96 1.26 7.44
C MET A 135 2.93 0.07 8.42
N ALA A 136 3.83 0.05 9.39
CA ALA A 136 3.77 -0.95 10.46
C ALA A 136 2.47 -0.84 11.27
N ALA A 137 2.03 0.38 11.58
CA ALA A 137 0.77 0.63 12.27
C ALA A 137 -0.43 0.15 11.43
N ASP A 138 -0.44 0.41 10.13
CA ASP A 138 -1.50 -0.04 9.23
C ASP A 138 -1.70 -1.57 9.28
N ILE A 139 -0.60 -2.30 9.31
CA ILE A 139 -0.61 -3.77 9.29
C ILE A 139 -0.97 -4.33 10.67
N LEU A 140 -0.32 -3.82 11.71
CA LEU A 140 -0.42 -4.38 13.06
C LEU A 140 -1.71 -3.97 13.79
N LEU A 141 -2.32 -2.83 13.45
CA LEU A 141 -3.61 -2.39 14.00
C LEU A 141 -4.70 -3.44 13.80
N TYR A 142 -4.66 -4.14 12.68
CA TYR A 142 -5.64 -5.17 12.33
C TYR A 142 -5.15 -6.59 12.61
N LEU A 143 -4.00 -6.74 13.25
CA LEU A 143 -3.40 -8.05 13.53
C LEU A 143 -3.29 -8.90 12.25
N ALA A 144 -2.82 -8.31 11.15
CA ALA A 144 -2.73 -8.98 9.87
C ALA A 144 -1.68 -10.09 9.89
N ASP A 145 -2.06 -11.27 9.38
CA ASP A 145 -1.16 -12.43 9.25
C ASP A 145 -0.27 -12.33 8.02
N LEU A 146 -0.83 -11.77 6.93
CA LEU A 146 -0.23 -11.77 5.61
C LEU A 146 -0.28 -10.39 4.96
N VAL A 147 0.78 -10.01 4.27
CA VAL A 147 0.86 -8.76 3.53
C VAL A 147 1.33 -9.04 2.10
N PRO A 148 0.51 -8.77 1.06
CA PRO A 148 0.94 -8.85 -0.32
C PRO A 148 2.03 -7.82 -0.58
N VAL A 149 3.24 -8.27 -0.89
CA VAL A 149 4.39 -7.39 -1.11
C VAL A 149 5.06 -7.67 -2.45
N GLY A 150 5.44 -6.59 -3.15
CA GLY A 150 6.44 -6.64 -4.20
C GLY A 150 7.86 -6.61 -3.60
N ASP A 151 8.86 -6.79 -4.45
CA ASP A 151 10.26 -6.81 -4.00
C ASP A 151 10.69 -5.50 -3.32
N ASP A 152 10.16 -4.37 -3.76
CA ASP A 152 10.42 -3.04 -3.23
C ASP A 152 9.83 -2.79 -1.83
N GLN A 153 8.85 -3.59 -1.41
CA GLN A 153 8.17 -3.45 -0.11
C GLN A 153 8.68 -4.44 0.95
N LYS A 154 9.52 -5.40 0.57
CA LYS A 154 10.04 -6.42 1.51
C LYS A 154 10.73 -5.78 2.71
N GLN A 155 11.55 -4.75 2.50
CA GLN A 155 12.28 -4.07 3.57
C GLN A 155 11.35 -3.39 4.59
N HIS A 156 10.21 -2.86 4.15
CA HIS A 156 9.22 -2.26 5.06
C HIS A 156 8.50 -3.33 5.88
N LEU A 157 8.21 -4.48 5.29
CA LEU A 157 7.60 -5.59 6.02
C LEU A 157 8.57 -6.16 7.06
N GLU A 158 9.87 -6.26 6.75
CA GLU A 158 10.88 -6.66 7.74
C GLU A 158 10.94 -5.68 8.91
N LEU A 159 10.89 -4.36 8.66
CA LEU A 159 10.79 -3.37 9.73
C LEU A 159 9.53 -3.55 10.57
N THR A 160 8.39 -3.84 9.93
CA THR A 160 7.12 -4.12 10.65
C THR A 160 7.28 -5.32 11.59
N ARG A 161 7.94 -6.38 11.14
CA ARG A 161 8.25 -7.58 11.93
C ARG A 161 9.17 -7.24 13.11
N ASP A 162 10.22 -6.45 12.88
CA ASP A 162 11.14 -5.99 13.93
C ASP A 162 10.40 -5.17 15.00
N ILE A 163 9.48 -4.28 14.59
CA ILE A 163 8.66 -3.48 15.51
C ILE A 163 7.73 -4.38 16.33
N ALA A 164 7.01 -5.31 15.67
CA ALA A 164 6.12 -6.26 16.35
C ALA A 164 6.89 -7.11 17.39
N GLN A 165 8.03 -7.67 16.98
CA GLN A 165 8.87 -8.47 17.86
C GLN A 165 9.41 -7.66 19.03
N LYS A 166 9.85 -6.42 18.78
CA LYS A 166 10.35 -5.53 19.84
C LYS A 166 9.24 -5.19 20.83
N PHE A 167 8.04 -4.83 20.34
CA PHE A 167 6.89 -4.57 21.21
C PHE A 167 6.56 -5.78 22.08
N ASN A 168 6.42 -6.95 21.48
CA ASN A 168 6.10 -8.19 22.19
C ASN A 168 7.14 -8.51 23.28
N ASN A 169 8.42 -8.24 23.01
CA ASN A 169 9.49 -8.46 23.98
C ASN A 169 9.51 -7.42 25.10
N ASP A 170 9.45 -6.13 24.73
CA ASP A 170 9.59 -5.03 25.71
C ASP A 170 8.42 -5.01 26.70
N TYR A 171 7.22 -5.43 26.26
CA TYR A 171 6.01 -5.44 27.08
C TYR A 171 5.56 -6.84 27.52
N SER A 172 6.42 -7.85 27.40
CA SER A 172 6.08 -9.25 27.68
C SER A 172 5.53 -9.48 29.11
N GLU A 173 6.09 -8.78 30.11
CA GLU A 173 5.65 -8.87 31.51
C GLU A 173 4.34 -8.10 31.79
N PHE A 174 3.93 -7.24 30.86
CA PHE A 174 2.73 -6.39 30.95
C PHE A 174 1.58 -6.86 30.05
N GLY A 175 1.59 -8.10 29.60
CA GLY A 175 0.57 -8.66 28.72
C GLY A 175 0.88 -8.48 27.24
N GLY A 176 2.03 -7.94 26.88
CA GLY A 176 2.47 -7.77 25.49
C GLY A 176 3.08 -9.00 24.84
N LYS A 177 3.23 -10.10 25.59
CA LYS A 177 3.74 -11.36 25.02
C LYS A 177 2.80 -11.85 23.92
N ASP A 178 3.36 -12.00 22.71
CA ASP A 178 2.63 -12.43 21.51
C ASP A 178 1.41 -11.55 21.18
N PHE A 179 1.41 -10.27 21.59
CA PHE A 179 0.32 -9.34 21.35
C PHE A 179 0.13 -9.04 19.87
N PHE A 180 1.22 -8.73 19.15
CA PHE A 180 1.19 -8.56 17.71
C PHE A 180 1.63 -9.86 17.02
N PRO A 181 0.89 -10.34 16.00
CA PRO A 181 1.39 -11.38 15.12
C PRO A 181 2.62 -10.86 14.37
N ILE A 182 3.49 -11.77 13.97
CA ILE A 182 4.61 -11.45 13.08
C ILE A 182 4.14 -11.65 11.64
N PRO A 183 3.81 -10.59 10.90
CA PRO A 183 3.20 -10.72 9.59
C PRO A 183 4.16 -11.36 8.58
N GLU A 184 3.62 -12.20 7.70
CA GLU A 184 4.38 -12.88 6.67
C GLU A 184 4.16 -12.25 5.28
N PRO A 185 5.18 -12.23 4.42
CA PRO A 185 5.01 -11.78 3.06
C PRO A 185 4.15 -12.78 2.27
N LEU A 186 3.09 -12.28 1.63
CA LEU A 186 2.34 -13.04 0.66
C LEU A 186 2.92 -12.74 -0.74
N ILE A 187 3.72 -13.68 -1.24
CA ILE A 187 4.32 -13.56 -2.58
C ILE A 187 3.24 -13.88 -3.59
N LEU A 188 2.79 -12.86 -4.30
CA LEU A 188 1.84 -13.02 -5.39
C LEU A 188 2.59 -13.55 -6.62
N LYS A 189 1.95 -14.49 -7.35
CA LYS A 189 2.49 -14.95 -8.64
C LYS A 189 2.75 -13.71 -9.49
N GLU A 190 3.94 -13.65 -10.09
CA GLU A 190 4.40 -12.49 -10.85
C GLU A 190 3.32 -11.97 -11.80
N SER A 191 2.83 -10.78 -11.51
CA SER A 191 2.14 -9.99 -12.50
C SER A 191 3.19 -9.53 -13.49
N SER A 192 3.02 -9.86 -14.76
CA SER A 192 3.89 -9.40 -15.85
C SER A 192 4.13 -7.91 -15.68
N ARG A 193 5.39 -7.50 -15.63
CA ARG A 193 5.77 -6.09 -15.52
C ARG A 193 5.20 -5.34 -16.72
N VAL A 194 4.20 -4.50 -16.50
CA VAL A 194 3.58 -3.73 -17.58
C VAL A 194 4.49 -2.58 -17.95
N MET A 195 4.87 -2.53 -19.21
CA MET A 195 5.77 -1.52 -19.73
C MET A 195 5.00 -0.32 -20.26
N SER A 196 5.65 0.85 -20.32
CA SER A 196 5.08 2.05 -20.92
C SER A 196 4.73 1.81 -22.39
N LEU A 197 3.60 2.36 -22.84
CA LEU A 197 3.17 2.25 -24.24
C LEU A 197 4.08 2.99 -25.24
N ARG A 198 4.85 3.97 -24.75
CA ARG A 198 5.80 4.75 -25.57
C ARG A 198 7.22 4.26 -25.50
N ASP A 199 7.60 3.63 -24.39
CA ASP A 199 8.97 3.16 -24.16
C ASP A 199 8.90 1.78 -23.50
N GLY A 200 9.02 0.74 -24.31
CA GLY A 200 8.97 -0.65 -23.85
C GLY A 200 10.11 -1.06 -22.91
N THR A 201 11.07 -0.19 -22.66
CA THR A 201 12.17 -0.42 -21.69
C THR A 201 11.83 0.11 -20.30
N LYS A 202 10.84 1.01 -20.18
CA LYS A 202 10.42 1.63 -18.92
C LYS A 202 9.13 1.01 -18.40
N LYS A 203 9.05 0.85 -17.08
CA LYS A 203 7.80 0.43 -16.42
C LYS A 203 6.73 1.51 -16.59
N MET A 204 5.49 1.09 -16.86
CA MET A 204 4.34 2.00 -16.84
C MET A 204 4.24 2.70 -15.47
N SER A 205 4.16 4.02 -15.48
CA SER A 205 4.23 4.84 -14.27
C SER A 205 3.19 5.95 -14.26
N LYS A 206 2.67 6.26 -13.06
CA LYS A 206 1.77 7.39 -12.83
C LYS A 206 2.47 8.76 -12.99
N SER A 207 3.78 8.81 -12.78
CA SER A 207 4.58 10.05 -12.82
C SER A 207 4.93 10.52 -14.23
N GLU A 208 4.62 9.74 -15.27
CA GLU A 208 4.81 10.18 -16.66
C GLU A 208 3.80 11.27 -17.02
N THR A 209 4.27 12.36 -17.60
CA THR A 209 3.45 13.54 -17.94
C THR A 209 2.42 13.28 -19.06
N SER A 210 2.71 12.36 -19.97
CA SER A 210 1.83 12.03 -21.09
C SER A 210 0.87 10.88 -20.74
N SER A 211 -0.43 11.11 -20.86
CA SER A 211 -1.46 10.07 -20.71
C SER A 211 -1.32 8.92 -21.74
N MET A 212 -0.66 9.17 -22.87
CA MET A 212 -0.43 8.17 -23.92
C MET A 212 0.65 7.11 -23.55
N THR A 213 1.28 7.23 -22.39
CA THR A 213 2.27 6.25 -21.91
C THR A 213 1.61 5.09 -21.15
N ARG A 214 0.32 5.23 -20.79
CA ARG A 214 -0.42 4.29 -19.94
C ARG A 214 -1.85 4.07 -20.42
N ILE A 215 -2.45 2.96 -19.99
CA ILE A 215 -3.87 2.68 -20.14
C ILE A 215 -4.51 2.86 -18.77
N GLU A 216 -5.51 3.73 -18.68
CA GLU A 216 -6.30 3.96 -17.47
C GLU A 216 -7.55 3.07 -17.52
N PRO A 217 -7.95 2.39 -16.42
CA PRO A 217 -9.10 1.48 -16.38
C PRO A 217 -10.43 2.17 -16.70
N VAL A 218 -10.51 3.47 -16.41
CA VAL A 218 -11.68 4.31 -16.71
C VAL A 218 -11.23 5.42 -17.67
N SER A 219 -10.75 5.04 -18.85
CA SER A 219 -10.38 6.01 -19.88
C SER A 219 -11.50 6.14 -20.89
N TYR A 220 -11.96 7.37 -21.13
CA TYR A 220 -12.81 7.73 -22.27
C TYR A 220 -12.01 7.80 -23.59
N THR A 221 -10.74 7.52 -23.58
CA THR A 221 -9.90 7.43 -24.78
C THR A 221 -10.28 6.16 -25.55
N HIS A 222 -11.10 6.27 -26.53
CA HIS A 222 -11.27 5.24 -27.55
C HIS A 222 -9.95 5.11 -28.31
N LEU A 223 -9.21 4.07 -28.06
CA LEU A 223 -8.14 3.61 -28.96
C LEU A 223 -8.86 3.05 -30.21
N THR A 224 -9.18 3.90 -31.15
CA THR A 224 -9.55 3.45 -32.48
C THR A 224 -8.29 2.86 -33.11
N LEU A 225 -8.24 1.53 -33.20
CA LEU A 225 -7.28 0.88 -34.08
C LEU A 225 -7.51 1.45 -35.49
N PRO A 226 -6.46 1.86 -36.21
CA PRO A 226 -6.64 2.26 -37.60
C PRO A 226 -7.18 1.06 -38.37
N THR A 227 -8.44 1.13 -38.76
CA THR A 227 -8.99 0.24 -39.76
C THR A 227 -8.25 0.51 -41.07
N LYS A 228 -7.35 -0.39 -41.46
CA LYS A 228 -6.85 -0.36 -42.81
C LYS A 228 -8.04 -0.54 -43.76
N ALA A 229 -8.32 0.52 -44.53
CA ALA A 229 -9.11 0.42 -45.72
C ALA A 229 -8.39 -0.40 -46.79
#